data_9835e2cde9da600692555d51b30da399
#
_entry.id   9835e2cde9da600692555d51b30da399
#
_cell.length_a   1.000
_cell.length_b   1.000
_cell.length_c   1.000
_cell.angle_alpha   90.00
_cell.angle_beta   90.00
_cell.angle_gamma   90.00
#
_symmetry.space_group_name_H-M   'P 1'
#
loop_
_entity.id
_entity.type
_entity.pdbx_description
1 polymer ?
#
loop_
_entity_poly.entity_id
_entity_poly.type
_entity_poly.pdbx_seq_one_letter_code
_entity_poly.pdbx_strand_id
1 'polypeptide(L)'
;MAASGGQSADMRTVEYAPGRAVDLFGEAGPAVLMWHGAQTDARSSMRPLAELVAGHGLMVAVPDWDSHAADGGRSDLLGSVEFTRERLGSGGLILVGWSLGGAAAAGLAITAERLNVPVAHTICLAGAFIARNAITGAPLPTKLPPKPSPFTLLHGSADDVVRPEVSRSFAATLEDNGWPLEYVELAADHGSIAGATYDRARDRYVAADDPETLAVATDVATRIAAVVT
;
A
#
# COMPACT_ATOMS: atom_id res chain seq x y z
N MET A 1 32.03 14.76 -13.17
CA MET A 1 30.80 14.03 -12.99
C MET A 1 30.60 13.87 -11.48
N ALA A 2 29.76 14.72 -10.89
CA ALA A 2 29.46 14.64 -9.46
C ALA A 2 28.37 13.58 -9.28
N ALA A 3 28.67 12.52 -8.52
CA ALA A 3 27.70 11.59 -8.04
C ALA A 3 26.77 12.36 -7.08
N SER A 4 25.50 12.55 -7.45
CA SER A 4 24.48 13.02 -6.54
C SER A 4 24.27 11.91 -5.51
N GLY A 5 24.89 12.09 -4.34
CA GLY A 5 24.58 11.27 -3.18
C GLY A 5 23.12 11.43 -2.86
N GLY A 6 22.31 10.37 -3.06
CA GLY A 6 20.94 10.33 -2.61
C GLY A 6 20.92 10.53 -1.10
N GLN A 7 20.38 11.67 -0.64
CA GLN A 7 20.04 11.84 0.76
C GLN A 7 19.02 10.75 1.11
N SER A 8 19.40 9.86 2.01
CA SER A 8 18.43 8.97 2.67
C SER A 8 17.36 9.86 3.26
N ALA A 9 16.11 9.69 2.83
CA ALA A 9 15.00 10.43 3.41
C ALA A 9 14.98 10.15 4.91
N ASP A 10 15.06 11.21 5.73
CA ASP A 10 15.08 11.07 7.20
C ASP A 10 13.82 10.32 7.65
N MET A 11 14.01 9.09 8.12
CA MET A 11 12.94 8.26 8.68
C MET A 11 12.79 8.59 10.16
N ARG A 12 11.56 8.77 10.60
CA ARG A 12 11.22 8.87 12.03
C ARG A 12 10.06 7.94 12.39
N THR A 13 10.17 7.26 13.50
CA THR A 13 9.09 6.43 14.06
C THR A 13 8.35 7.23 15.13
N VAL A 14 7.02 7.24 15.05
CA VAL A 14 6.15 7.83 16.08
C VAL A 14 4.97 6.89 16.35
N GLU A 15 4.20 7.14 17.41
CA GLU A 15 2.92 6.46 17.63
C GLU A 15 1.79 7.20 16.91
N TYR A 16 0.93 6.45 16.19
CA TYR A 16 -0.31 6.98 15.62
C TYR A 16 -1.54 6.66 16.49
N ALA A 17 -1.42 5.64 17.36
CA ALA A 17 -2.37 5.27 18.38
C ALA A 17 -1.61 4.60 19.54
N PRO A 18 -2.18 4.46 20.74
CA PRO A 18 -1.51 3.84 21.87
C PRO A 18 -0.94 2.45 21.55
N GLY A 19 0.39 2.30 21.63
CA GLY A 19 1.11 1.08 21.32
C GLY A 19 1.20 0.74 19.83
N ARG A 20 0.82 1.65 18.94
CA ARG A 20 0.85 1.44 17.48
C ARG A 20 1.79 2.42 16.80
N ALA A 21 2.86 1.90 16.25
CA ALA A 21 3.91 2.70 15.62
C ALA A 21 3.63 2.94 14.13
N VAL A 22 4.12 4.09 13.63
CA VAL A 22 4.18 4.43 12.22
C VAL A 22 5.56 4.99 11.88
N ASP A 23 6.13 4.52 10.78
CA ASP A 23 7.34 5.10 10.19
C ASP A 23 6.94 6.18 9.18
N LEU A 24 7.56 7.35 9.32
CA LEU A 24 7.34 8.51 8.44
C LEU A 24 8.61 8.77 7.64
N PHE A 25 8.47 8.94 6.34
CA PHE A 25 9.55 9.25 5.40
C PHE A 25 9.19 10.51 4.61
N GLY A 26 10.19 11.38 4.38
CA GLY A 26 10.00 12.67 3.74
C GLY A 26 9.37 13.70 4.68
N GLU A 27 9.60 14.99 4.40
CA GLU A 27 9.14 16.09 5.27
C GLU A 27 7.94 16.85 4.71
N ALA A 28 7.72 16.79 3.39
CA ALA A 28 6.68 17.54 2.69
C ALA A 28 6.24 16.83 1.41
N GLY A 29 5.12 17.24 0.85
CA GLY A 29 4.58 16.71 -0.40
C GLY A 29 3.21 16.05 -0.24
N PRO A 30 2.65 15.53 -1.33
CA PRO A 30 1.42 14.74 -1.28
C PRO A 30 1.57 13.50 -0.40
N ALA A 31 0.47 13.13 0.25
CA ALA A 31 0.43 12.11 1.26
C ALA A 31 0.26 10.71 0.68
N VAL A 32 1.15 9.82 1.04
CA VAL A 32 1.05 8.38 0.76
C VAL A 32 0.94 7.62 2.07
N LEU A 33 -0.14 6.85 2.22
CA LEU A 33 -0.32 5.91 3.32
C LEU A 33 -0.10 4.49 2.78
N MET A 34 0.89 3.77 3.31
CA MET A 34 1.24 2.42 2.88
C MET A 34 0.87 1.38 3.93
N TRP A 35 0.08 0.39 3.55
CA TRP A 35 -0.30 -0.74 4.40
C TRP A 35 0.41 -2.01 3.97
N HIS A 36 1.14 -2.63 4.90
CA HIS A 36 1.80 -3.93 4.71
C HIS A 36 0.79 -5.09 4.61
N GLY A 37 1.28 -6.30 4.35
CA GLY A 37 0.47 -7.51 4.23
C GLY A 37 -0.05 -8.07 5.57
N ALA A 38 -0.38 -9.37 5.58
CA ALA A 38 -1.05 -10.04 6.72
C ALA A 38 -0.19 -10.22 7.98
N GLN A 39 1.13 -10.04 7.89
CA GLN A 39 2.01 -10.17 9.07
C GLN A 39 1.71 -9.06 10.07
N THR A 40 1.60 -9.43 11.35
CA THR A 40 1.44 -8.46 12.43
C THR A 40 2.68 -7.56 12.52
N ASP A 41 2.46 -6.25 12.66
CA ASP A 41 3.49 -5.24 12.90
C ASP A 41 4.68 -5.33 11.92
N ALA A 42 4.38 -5.34 10.63
CA ALA A 42 5.35 -5.58 9.57
C ALA A 42 5.71 -4.34 8.74
N ARG A 43 5.49 -3.11 9.26
CA ARG A 43 5.83 -1.87 8.54
C ARG A 43 7.26 -1.84 8.01
N SER A 44 8.21 -2.41 8.77
CA SER A 44 9.62 -2.45 8.40
C SER A 44 9.89 -3.23 7.10
N SER A 45 9.02 -4.17 6.71
CA SER A 45 9.18 -4.92 5.46
C SER A 45 9.01 -4.04 4.21
N MET A 46 8.25 -2.96 4.32
CA MET A 46 8.01 -2.03 3.21
C MET A 46 8.98 -0.82 3.20
N ARG A 47 9.95 -0.80 4.11
CA ARG A 47 10.88 0.31 4.25
C ARG A 47 11.61 0.66 2.94
N PRO A 48 12.18 -0.29 2.16
CA PRO A 48 12.88 0.05 0.93
C PRO A 48 11.96 0.76 -0.08
N LEU A 49 10.74 0.29 -0.25
CA LEU A 49 9.77 0.94 -1.13
C LEU A 49 9.38 2.33 -0.62
N ALA A 50 9.15 2.48 0.70
CA ALA A 50 8.79 3.76 1.29
C ALA A 50 9.89 4.82 1.13
N GLU A 51 11.16 4.44 1.33
CA GLU A 51 12.31 5.32 1.10
C GLU A 51 12.41 5.78 -0.37
N LEU A 52 12.21 4.85 -1.31
CA LEU A 52 12.21 5.15 -2.74
C LEU A 52 11.07 6.10 -3.13
N VAL A 53 9.85 5.86 -2.63
CA VAL A 53 8.70 6.74 -2.89
C VAL A 53 8.92 8.12 -2.28
N ALA A 54 9.45 8.22 -1.06
CA ALA A 54 9.79 9.50 -0.44
C ALA A 54 10.87 10.24 -1.22
N GLY A 55 11.80 9.53 -1.85
CA GLY A 55 12.81 10.09 -2.76
C GLY A 55 12.24 10.83 -3.97
N HIS A 56 10.98 10.59 -4.33
CA HIS A 56 10.24 11.37 -5.35
C HIS A 56 9.57 12.64 -4.79
N GLY A 57 9.86 13.05 -3.57
CA GLY A 57 9.30 14.26 -2.96
C GLY A 57 7.89 14.05 -2.37
N LEU A 58 7.56 12.82 -2.02
CA LEU A 58 6.30 12.45 -1.38
C LEU A 58 6.51 12.25 0.13
N MET A 59 5.48 12.51 0.91
CA MET A 59 5.46 12.16 2.32
C MET A 59 4.80 10.79 2.50
N VAL A 60 5.50 9.84 3.10
CA VAL A 60 5.05 8.46 3.21
C VAL A 60 4.88 8.08 4.68
N ALA A 61 3.72 7.52 5.02
CA ALA A 61 3.43 6.94 6.33
C ALA A 61 3.23 5.42 6.19
N VAL A 62 3.99 4.65 6.96
CA VAL A 62 3.90 3.18 6.98
C VAL A 62 3.56 2.74 8.40
N PRO A 63 2.28 2.55 8.75
CA PRO A 63 1.85 2.11 10.07
C PRO A 63 2.03 0.62 10.26
N ASP A 64 2.25 0.21 11.51
CA ASP A 64 1.96 -1.15 11.95
C ASP A 64 0.45 -1.36 12.06
N TRP A 65 -0.01 -2.55 11.75
CA TRP A 65 -1.37 -2.97 12.00
C TRP A 65 -1.42 -4.50 12.21
N ASP A 66 -2.48 -5.00 12.83
CA ASP A 66 -2.61 -6.42 13.15
C ASP A 66 -3.88 -7.02 12.54
N SER A 67 -3.72 -7.77 11.46
CA SER A 67 -4.82 -8.49 10.80
C SER A 67 -5.44 -9.60 11.66
N HIS A 68 -4.77 -10.02 12.74
CA HIS A 68 -5.22 -11.05 13.67
C HIS A 68 -5.93 -10.47 14.91
N ALA A 69 -5.99 -9.14 15.02
CA ALA A 69 -6.78 -8.48 16.05
C ALA A 69 -8.28 -8.87 15.96
N ALA A 70 -9.01 -8.72 17.05
CA ALA A 70 -10.42 -9.12 17.12
C ALA A 70 -11.32 -8.48 16.07
N ASP A 71 -10.98 -7.27 15.61
CA ASP A 71 -11.67 -6.53 14.55
C ASP A 71 -11.01 -6.68 13.16
N GLY A 72 -10.05 -7.58 13.03
CA GLY A 72 -9.28 -7.81 11.81
C GLY A 72 -8.34 -6.67 11.43
N GLY A 73 -7.93 -5.85 12.40
CA GLY A 73 -7.05 -4.69 12.20
C GLY A 73 -7.76 -3.41 11.74
N ARG A 74 -9.10 -3.41 11.75
CA ARG A 74 -9.90 -2.28 11.29
C ARG A 74 -9.59 -0.99 12.04
N SER A 75 -9.50 -1.05 13.37
CA SER A 75 -9.21 0.13 14.20
C SER A 75 -7.83 0.70 13.90
N ASP A 76 -6.82 -0.15 13.72
CA ASP A 76 -5.47 0.26 13.35
C ASP A 76 -5.45 0.96 12.00
N LEU A 77 -6.06 0.34 10.99
CA LEU A 77 -6.11 0.90 9.64
C LEU A 77 -6.82 2.27 9.61
N LEU A 78 -8.00 2.39 10.23
CA LEU A 78 -8.74 3.65 10.28
C LEU A 78 -8.03 4.70 11.14
N GLY A 79 -7.42 4.33 12.25
CA GLY A 79 -6.59 5.21 13.08
C GLY A 79 -5.39 5.77 12.29
N SER A 80 -4.76 4.93 11.47
CA SER A 80 -3.65 5.37 10.61
C SER A 80 -4.10 6.34 9.51
N VAL A 81 -5.32 6.18 8.98
CA VAL A 81 -5.92 7.15 8.05
C VAL A 81 -6.11 8.50 8.73
N GLU A 82 -6.71 8.51 9.91
CA GLU A 82 -6.98 9.74 10.66
C GLU A 82 -5.68 10.47 11.03
N PHE A 83 -4.70 9.74 11.57
CA PHE A 83 -3.36 10.25 11.85
C PHE A 83 -2.69 10.87 10.62
N THR A 84 -2.78 10.20 9.48
CA THR A 84 -2.16 10.67 8.24
C THR A 84 -2.85 11.95 7.75
N ARG A 85 -4.18 11.99 7.77
CA ARG A 85 -4.96 13.17 7.35
C ARG A 85 -4.69 14.41 8.19
N GLU A 86 -4.55 14.27 9.51
CA GLU A 86 -4.27 15.39 10.42
C GLU A 86 -2.92 16.05 10.16
N ARG A 87 -1.95 15.30 9.63
CA ARG A 87 -0.56 15.76 9.40
C ARG A 87 -0.29 16.27 8.00
N LEU A 88 -1.07 15.84 7.03
CA LEU A 88 -0.73 15.97 5.62
C LEU A 88 -1.60 16.97 4.85
N GLY A 89 -2.41 17.76 5.55
CA GLY A 89 -3.18 18.85 4.97
C GLY A 89 -4.46 18.40 4.26
N SER A 90 -5.04 19.28 3.41
CA SER A 90 -6.37 19.12 2.81
C SER A 90 -6.39 18.30 1.51
N GLY A 91 -5.26 17.76 1.06
CA GLY A 91 -5.18 16.93 -0.13
C GLY A 91 -5.86 15.57 0.06
N GLY A 92 -6.26 14.94 -1.05
CA GLY A 92 -6.74 13.56 -1.04
C GLY A 92 -5.61 12.59 -0.71
N LEU A 93 -5.93 11.51 0.00
CA LEU A 93 -4.98 10.49 0.40
C LEU A 93 -4.64 9.57 -0.77
N ILE A 94 -3.36 9.31 -1.00
CA ILE A 94 -2.89 8.25 -1.87
C ILE A 94 -2.72 7.00 -0.99
N LEU A 95 -3.49 5.96 -1.30
CA LEU A 95 -3.42 4.68 -0.59
C LEU A 95 -2.53 3.72 -1.37
N VAL A 96 -1.57 3.12 -0.70
CA VAL A 96 -0.80 1.97 -1.19
C VAL A 96 -1.03 0.80 -0.26
N GLY A 97 -1.37 -0.36 -0.80
CA GLY A 97 -1.53 -1.55 0.02
C GLY A 97 -0.91 -2.78 -0.63
N TRP A 98 -0.16 -3.54 0.14
CA TRP A 98 0.45 -4.78 -0.29
C TRP A 98 -0.31 -5.99 0.25
N SER A 99 -0.59 -7.00 -0.61
CA SER A 99 -1.21 -8.26 -0.21
C SER A 99 -2.57 -8.02 0.49
N LEU A 100 -2.74 -8.40 1.75
CA LEU A 100 -3.94 -8.11 2.54
C LEU A 100 -4.14 -6.61 2.76
N GLY A 101 -3.05 -5.83 2.88
CA GLY A 101 -3.12 -4.36 2.89
C GLY A 101 -3.70 -3.79 1.60
N GLY A 102 -3.45 -4.45 0.45
CA GLY A 102 -4.07 -4.11 -0.84
C GLY A 102 -5.59 -4.33 -0.85
N ALA A 103 -6.04 -5.44 -0.28
CA ALA A 103 -7.48 -5.67 -0.09
C ALA A 103 -8.11 -4.64 0.86
N ALA A 104 -7.39 -4.27 1.94
CA ALA A 104 -7.85 -3.23 2.86
C ALA A 104 -7.94 -1.85 2.18
N ALA A 105 -6.93 -1.48 1.38
CA ALA A 105 -6.91 -0.23 0.61
C ALA A 105 -8.08 -0.17 -0.38
N ALA A 106 -8.33 -1.26 -1.12
CA ALA A 106 -9.49 -1.37 -2.00
C ALA A 106 -10.81 -1.18 -1.24
N GLY A 107 -10.96 -1.81 -0.08
CA GLY A 107 -12.16 -1.67 0.73
C GLY A 107 -12.35 -0.27 1.30
N LEU A 108 -11.29 0.39 1.70
CA LEU A 108 -11.37 1.80 2.10
C LEU A 108 -11.82 2.67 0.93
N ALA A 109 -11.20 2.54 -0.24
CA ALA A 109 -11.56 3.31 -1.42
C ALA A 109 -13.04 3.13 -1.82
N ILE A 110 -13.52 1.88 -1.84
CA ILE A 110 -14.92 1.56 -2.16
C ILE A 110 -15.89 2.15 -1.12
N THR A 111 -15.47 2.31 0.12
CA THR A 111 -16.30 2.85 1.20
C THR A 111 -15.95 4.28 1.61
N ALA A 112 -15.06 4.94 0.87
CA ALA A 112 -14.45 6.22 1.19
C ALA A 112 -15.49 7.34 1.41
N GLU A 113 -16.51 7.42 0.56
CA GLU A 113 -17.60 8.39 0.72
C GLU A 113 -18.35 8.19 2.05
N ARG A 114 -18.71 6.94 2.38
CA ARG A 114 -19.42 6.60 3.62
C ARG A 114 -18.59 6.90 4.87
N LEU A 115 -17.26 6.76 4.77
CA LEU A 115 -16.32 7.04 5.85
C LEU A 115 -15.83 8.49 5.86
N ASN A 116 -16.26 9.30 4.89
CA ASN A 116 -15.80 10.69 4.72
C ASN A 116 -14.26 10.80 4.62
N VAL A 117 -13.64 9.87 3.87
CA VAL A 117 -12.19 9.85 3.60
C VAL A 117 -11.96 10.27 2.16
N PRO A 118 -11.32 11.41 1.89
CA PRO A 118 -10.97 11.81 0.53
C PRO A 118 -9.79 10.97 0.02
N VAL A 119 -10.07 9.97 -0.81
CA VAL A 119 -9.06 9.13 -1.49
C VAL A 119 -8.82 9.71 -2.87
N ALA A 120 -7.59 10.12 -3.15
CA ALA A 120 -7.18 10.64 -4.44
C ALA A 120 -6.85 9.50 -5.43
N HIS A 121 -6.14 8.48 -4.96
CA HIS A 121 -5.77 7.31 -5.76
C HIS A 121 -5.52 6.10 -4.86
N THR A 122 -5.79 4.90 -5.37
CA THR A 122 -5.52 3.64 -4.67
C THR A 122 -4.60 2.76 -5.50
N ILE A 123 -3.46 2.38 -4.92
CA ILE A 123 -2.48 1.49 -5.56
C ILE A 123 -2.44 0.19 -4.76
N CYS A 124 -2.68 -0.93 -5.42
CA CYS A 124 -2.64 -2.25 -4.79
C CYS A 124 -1.50 -3.08 -5.37
N LEU A 125 -0.59 -3.50 -4.51
CA LEU A 125 0.56 -4.34 -4.84
C LEU A 125 0.23 -5.79 -4.47
N ALA A 126 0.11 -6.69 -5.45
CA ALA A 126 -0.23 -8.09 -5.25
C ALA A 126 -1.45 -8.30 -4.31
N GLY A 127 -2.52 -7.54 -4.53
CA GLY A 127 -3.66 -7.44 -3.61
C GLY A 127 -4.40 -8.76 -3.40
N ALA A 128 -4.63 -9.14 -2.14
CA ALA A 128 -5.33 -10.37 -1.74
C ALA A 128 -6.86 -10.18 -1.79
N PHE A 129 -7.43 -9.80 -2.93
CA PHE A 129 -8.84 -9.39 -3.09
C PHE A 129 -9.87 -10.50 -2.82
N ILE A 130 -9.45 -11.76 -2.73
CA ILE A 130 -10.28 -12.90 -2.32
C ILE A 130 -10.46 -12.99 -0.80
N ALA A 131 -9.64 -12.26 -0.04
CA ALA A 131 -9.74 -12.24 1.42
C ALA A 131 -10.92 -11.37 1.89
N ARG A 132 -11.32 -11.55 3.16
CA ARG A 132 -12.23 -10.61 3.83
C ARG A 132 -11.51 -9.26 3.97
N ASN A 133 -12.22 -8.22 3.60
CA ASN A 133 -11.70 -6.86 3.71
C ASN A 133 -11.69 -6.39 5.17
N ALA A 134 -10.54 -5.96 5.66
CA ALA A 134 -10.37 -5.50 7.04
C ALA A 134 -11.22 -4.27 7.39
N ILE A 135 -11.53 -3.41 6.40
CA ILE A 135 -12.34 -2.19 6.64
C ILE A 135 -13.82 -2.51 6.86
N THR A 136 -14.34 -3.53 6.20
CA THR A 136 -15.79 -3.87 6.24
C THR A 136 -16.10 -5.17 6.95
N GLY A 137 -15.09 -6.02 7.17
CA GLY A 137 -15.26 -7.39 7.68
C GLY A 137 -15.91 -8.35 6.67
N ALA A 138 -16.16 -7.91 5.43
CA ALA A 138 -16.87 -8.66 4.40
C ALA A 138 -15.97 -8.85 3.13
N PRO A 139 -16.29 -9.76 2.21
CA PRO A 139 -15.67 -9.78 0.89
C PRO A 139 -15.86 -8.45 0.16
N LEU A 140 -14.95 -8.13 -0.76
CA LEU A 140 -15.14 -6.98 -1.65
C LEU A 140 -16.41 -7.17 -2.50
N PRO A 141 -17.24 -6.13 -2.66
CA PRO A 141 -18.47 -6.24 -3.42
C PRO A 141 -18.17 -6.29 -4.92
N THR A 142 -19.01 -7.02 -5.67
CA THR A 142 -18.96 -7.03 -7.14
C THR A 142 -19.71 -5.85 -7.76
N LYS A 143 -20.60 -5.20 -7.00
CA LYS A 143 -21.29 -3.97 -7.41
C LYS A 143 -20.73 -2.80 -6.59
N LEU A 144 -20.08 -1.88 -7.28
CA LEU A 144 -19.39 -0.75 -6.68
C LEU A 144 -20.27 0.51 -6.64
N PRO A 145 -20.01 1.45 -5.72
CA PRO A 145 -20.75 2.71 -5.65
C PRO A 145 -20.44 3.62 -6.86
N PRO A 146 -21.31 4.60 -7.14
CA PRO A 146 -21.21 5.41 -8.35
C PRO A 146 -20.16 6.52 -8.31
N LYS A 147 -19.43 6.68 -7.21
CA LYS A 147 -18.37 7.70 -7.06
C LYS A 147 -16.99 7.04 -7.08
N PRO A 148 -16.41 6.81 -8.26
CA PRO A 148 -15.13 6.15 -8.38
C PRO A 148 -13.96 7.06 -7.97
N SER A 149 -12.95 6.47 -7.32
CA SER A 149 -11.59 6.97 -7.29
C SER A 149 -10.70 6.10 -8.17
N PRO A 150 -9.63 6.63 -8.79
CA PRO A 150 -8.79 5.84 -9.67
C PRO A 150 -8.02 4.75 -8.92
N PHE A 151 -7.80 3.62 -9.61
CA PHE A 151 -7.01 2.49 -9.15
C PHE A 151 -5.82 2.24 -10.05
N THR A 152 -4.69 1.85 -9.44
CA THR A 152 -3.58 1.16 -10.11
C THR A 152 -3.36 -0.18 -9.42
N LEU A 153 -3.47 -1.27 -10.17
CA LEU A 153 -3.19 -2.62 -9.68
C LEU A 153 -1.86 -3.08 -10.27
N LEU A 154 -0.87 -3.31 -9.43
CA LEU A 154 0.42 -3.88 -9.81
C LEU A 154 0.52 -5.29 -9.27
N HIS A 155 0.90 -6.26 -10.12
CA HIS A 155 1.02 -7.66 -9.70
C HIS A 155 2.28 -8.29 -10.27
N GLY A 156 2.96 -9.10 -9.45
CA GLY A 156 4.11 -9.88 -9.89
C GLY A 156 3.69 -11.08 -10.72
N SER A 157 4.22 -11.23 -11.93
CA SER A 157 3.92 -12.38 -12.80
C SER A 157 4.44 -13.72 -12.24
N ALA A 158 5.40 -13.68 -11.31
CA ALA A 158 5.95 -14.83 -10.61
C ALA A 158 5.41 -14.99 -9.17
N ASP A 159 4.32 -14.29 -8.82
CA ASP A 159 3.68 -14.38 -7.51
C ASP A 159 2.98 -15.74 -7.33
N ASP A 160 3.51 -16.57 -6.44
CA ASP A 160 2.97 -17.89 -6.09
C ASP A 160 2.17 -17.89 -4.76
N VAL A 161 2.12 -16.77 -4.06
CA VAL A 161 1.37 -16.55 -2.80
C VAL A 161 -0.05 -16.05 -3.09
N VAL A 162 -0.15 -14.97 -3.85
CA VAL A 162 -1.41 -14.45 -4.40
C VAL A 162 -1.29 -14.47 -5.92
N ARG A 163 -2.00 -15.38 -6.56
CA ARG A 163 -1.87 -15.54 -8.02
C ARG A 163 -2.36 -14.30 -8.77
N PRO A 164 -1.73 -13.90 -9.91
CA PRO A 164 -2.12 -12.74 -10.70
C PRO A 164 -3.60 -12.73 -11.14
N GLU A 165 -4.21 -13.93 -11.28
CA GLU A 165 -5.64 -14.07 -11.60
C GLU A 165 -6.55 -13.38 -10.59
N VAL A 166 -6.12 -13.25 -9.34
CA VAL A 166 -6.88 -12.53 -8.29
C VAL A 166 -6.99 -11.05 -8.63
N SER A 167 -5.88 -10.42 -9.05
CA SER A 167 -5.90 -9.02 -9.49
C SER A 167 -6.62 -8.85 -10.83
N ARG A 168 -6.48 -9.78 -11.79
CA ARG A 168 -7.25 -9.74 -13.05
C ARG A 168 -8.76 -9.77 -12.80
N SER A 169 -9.22 -10.62 -11.88
CA SER A 169 -10.65 -10.70 -11.52
C SER A 169 -11.15 -9.41 -10.86
N PHE A 170 -10.33 -8.79 -10.01
CA PHE A 170 -10.72 -7.52 -9.40
C PHE A 170 -10.65 -6.36 -10.40
N ALA A 171 -9.68 -6.37 -11.32
CA ALA A 171 -9.61 -5.42 -12.44
C ALA A 171 -10.89 -5.45 -13.27
N ALA A 172 -11.34 -6.64 -13.67
CA ALA A 172 -12.61 -6.80 -14.40
C ALA A 172 -13.81 -6.25 -13.59
N THR A 173 -13.82 -6.45 -12.25
CA THR A 173 -14.87 -5.87 -11.40
C THR A 173 -14.85 -4.34 -11.41
N LEU A 174 -13.68 -3.71 -11.39
CA LEU A 174 -13.53 -2.25 -11.47
C LEU A 174 -14.01 -1.72 -12.85
N GLU A 175 -13.60 -2.37 -13.94
CA GLU A 175 -13.99 -2.04 -15.31
C GLU A 175 -15.50 -2.17 -15.53
N ASP A 176 -16.12 -3.28 -15.10
CA ASP A 176 -17.56 -3.53 -15.21
C ASP A 176 -18.40 -2.48 -14.47
N ASN A 177 -17.83 -1.83 -13.45
CA ASN A 177 -18.47 -0.75 -12.69
C ASN A 177 -18.04 0.65 -13.14
N GLY A 178 -17.22 0.77 -14.21
CA GLY A 178 -16.77 2.04 -14.76
C GLY A 178 -15.79 2.82 -13.87
N TRP A 179 -15.03 2.11 -13.03
CA TRP A 179 -13.99 2.74 -12.20
C TRP A 179 -12.71 2.91 -13.01
N PRO A 180 -12.04 4.08 -12.96
CA PRO A 180 -10.76 4.29 -13.64
C PRO A 180 -9.71 3.31 -13.11
N LEU A 181 -9.06 2.59 -14.03
CA LEU A 181 -8.13 1.53 -13.68
C LEU A 181 -6.91 1.53 -14.59
N GLU A 182 -5.74 1.36 -14.02
CA GLU A 182 -4.54 0.85 -14.65
C GLU A 182 -4.18 -0.50 -14.04
N TYR A 183 -4.00 -1.54 -14.87
CA TYR A 183 -3.52 -2.85 -14.42
C TYR A 183 -2.21 -3.20 -15.11
N VAL A 184 -1.16 -3.53 -14.33
CA VAL A 184 0.17 -3.86 -14.84
C VAL A 184 0.71 -5.12 -14.15
N GLU A 185 1.16 -6.08 -14.95
CA GLU A 185 1.97 -7.21 -14.47
C GLU A 185 3.46 -6.90 -14.63
N LEU A 186 4.21 -7.11 -13.56
CA LEU A 186 5.65 -6.88 -13.49
C LEU A 186 6.41 -8.20 -13.38
N ALA A 187 7.66 -8.23 -13.82
CA ALA A 187 8.56 -9.36 -13.56
C ALA A 187 9.00 -9.34 -12.08
N ALA A 188 8.10 -9.74 -11.18
CA ALA A 188 8.24 -9.69 -9.74
C ALA A 188 7.56 -10.89 -9.09
N ASP A 189 7.93 -11.20 -7.87
CA ASP A 189 7.23 -12.11 -6.97
C ASP A 189 6.39 -11.33 -5.93
N HIS A 190 5.80 -12.07 -4.96
CA HIS A 190 4.93 -11.48 -3.93
C HIS A 190 5.64 -10.46 -3.05
N GLY A 191 6.91 -10.68 -2.72
CA GLY A 191 7.69 -9.79 -1.84
C GLY A 191 8.34 -8.65 -2.59
N SER A 192 9.00 -8.94 -3.71
CA SER A 192 9.81 -7.99 -4.46
C SER A 192 9.00 -6.79 -4.96
N ILE A 193 7.71 -6.98 -5.26
CA ILE A 193 6.82 -5.89 -5.65
C ILE A 193 6.61 -4.83 -4.54
N ALA A 194 6.83 -5.22 -3.28
CA ALA A 194 6.75 -4.34 -2.11
C ALA A 194 8.12 -3.94 -1.53
N GLY A 195 9.21 -4.30 -2.21
CA GLY A 195 10.58 -4.10 -1.71
C GLY A 195 10.94 -5.02 -0.54
N ALA A 196 10.29 -6.19 -0.47
CA ALA A 196 10.47 -7.17 0.60
C ALA A 196 10.97 -8.50 0.07
N THR A 197 11.67 -9.24 0.93
CA THR A 197 12.15 -10.59 0.66
C THR A 197 11.63 -11.56 1.73
N TYR A 198 11.34 -12.82 1.35
CA TYR A 198 10.86 -13.82 2.30
C TYR A 198 12.03 -14.50 3.03
N ASP A 199 12.13 -14.25 4.34
CA ASP A 199 13.08 -14.90 5.23
C ASP A 199 12.52 -16.25 5.72
N ARG A 200 12.99 -17.34 5.11
CA ARG A 200 12.56 -18.71 5.45
C ARG A 200 12.89 -19.12 6.87
N ALA A 201 13.95 -18.55 7.46
CA ALA A 201 14.36 -18.92 8.82
C ALA A 201 13.44 -18.29 9.88
N ARG A 202 12.85 -17.13 9.54
CA ARG A 202 11.93 -16.39 10.42
C ARG A 202 10.46 -16.59 10.01
N ASP A 203 10.21 -17.30 8.92
CA ASP A 203 8.88 -17.49 8.33
C ASP A 203 8.12 -16.17 8.14
N ARG A 204 8.81 -15.16 7.57
CA ARG A 204 8.22 -13.83 7.38
C ARG A 204 8.90 -13.04 6.28
N TYR A 205 8.19 -12.06 5.74
CA TYR A 205 8.79 -11.04 4.88
C TYR A 205 9.56 -10.02 5.71
N VAL A 206 10.69 -9.60 5.19
CA VAL A 206 11.59 -8.56 5.75
C VAL A 206 11.94 -7.56 4.65
N ALA A 207 12.47 -6.40 5.02
CA ALA A 207 13.00 -5.43 4.06
C ALA A 207 14.09 -6.09 3.20
N ALA A 208 13.99 -5.93 1.89
CA ALA A 208 15.00 -6.45 0.96
C ALA A 208 16.25 -5.57 0.97
N ASP A 209 17.40 -6.19 0.74
CA ASP A 209 18.69 -5.53 0.57
C ASP A 209 19.40 -5.98 -0.72
N ASP A 210 18.81 -6.92 -1.45
CA ASP A 210 19.35 -7.41 -2.70
C ASP A 210 19.01 -6.48 -3.89
N PRO A 211 19.96 -6.32 -4.85
CA PRO A 211 19.79 -5.37 -5.95
C PRO A 211 18.63 -5.70 -6.89
N GLU A 212 18.27 -6.95 -7.06
CA GLU A 212 17.20 -7.41 -7.96
C GLU A 212 15.83 -6.96 -7.43
N THR A 213 15.55 -7.24 -6.17
CA THR A 213 14.34 -6.78 -5.47
C THR A 213 14.26 -5.26 -5.40
N LEU A 214 15.38 -4.58 -5.12
CA LEU A 214 15.43 -3.12 -5.08
C LEU A 214 15.19 -2.48 -6.46
N ALA A 215 15.58 -3.13 -7.56
CA ALA A 215 15.25 -2.66 -8.90
C ALA A 215 13.75 -2.71 -9.18
N VAL A 216 13.07 -3.79 -8.77
CA VAL A 216 11.59 -3.90 -8.84
C VAL A 216 10.94 -2.81 -7.99
N ALA A 217 11.38 -2.65 -6.75
CA ALA A 217 10.85 -1.61 -5.85
C ALA A 217 11.04 -0.19 -6.43
N THR A 218 12.11 0.06 -7.17
CA THR A 218 12.36 1.34 -7.85
C THR A 218 11.35 1.59 -8.98
N ASP A 219 11.04 0.58 -9.80
CA ASP A 219 9.98 0.70 -10.83
C ASP A 219 8.61 0.96 -10.18
N VAL A 220 8.28 0.21 -9.13
CA VAL A 220 7.03 0.39 -8.37
C VAL A 220 6.96 1.80 -7.77
N ALA A 221 8.04 2.30 -7.15
CA ALA A 221 8.09 3.66 -6.58
C ALA A 221 7.87 4.74 -7.64
N THR A 222 8.46 4.57 -8.83
CA THR A 222 8.27 5.48 -9.96
C THR A 222 6.80 5.53 -10.40
N ARG A 223 6.12 4.37 -10.45
CA ARG A 223 4.69 4.29 -10.79
C ARG A 223 3.82 4.92 -9.71
N ILE A 224 4.14 4.71 -8.42
CA ILE A 224 3.45 5.38 -7.31
C ILE A 224 3.59 6.90 -7.43
N ALA A 225 4.78 7.40 -7.75
CA ALA A 225 5.01 8.84 -7.90
C ALA A 225 4.26 9.43 -9.12
N ALA A 226 4.11 8.67 -10.20
CA ALA A 226 3.45 9.13 -11.41
C ALA A 226 1.94 9.41 -11.24
N VAL A 227 1.27 8.82 -10.23
CA VAL A 227 -0.17 9.09 -9.99
C VAL A 227 -0.43 10.42 -9.29
N VAL A 228 0.63 11.12 -8.88
CA VAL A 228 0.56 12.39 -8.11
C VAL A 228 0.64 13.62 -9.02
N THR A 229 1.02 13.40 -10.26
CA THR A 229 1.13 14.46 -11.27
C THR A 229 -0.16 14.56 -12.08
#